data_a42f68d2fec205e64c37b6e4bcbbf134
#
_entry.id   a42f68d2fec205e64c37b6e4bcbbf134
#
_cell.length_a   1.000
_cell.length_b   1.000
_cell.length_c   1.000
_cell.angle_alpha   90.00
_cell.angle_beta   90.00
_cell.angle_gamma   90.00
#
_symmetry.space_group_name_H-M   'P 1'
#
loop_
_entity.id
_entity.type
_entity.pdbx_description
1 polymer ?
#
loop_
_entity_poly.entity_id
_entity_poly.type
_entity_poly.pdbx_seq_one_letter_code
_entity_poly.pdbx_strand_id
1 'polypeptide(L)'
;MIIKINSRSEMPIYLQLRNQIVKGIGKGELEQGEILPTVRQMAADLGVNAMTVSKAYQLLKAEGFIETDRRKGSIVCRPEKEDPTQQAAFEEKLEDELELLTAEAKIRGMDKGQFIQFCQHIFEEMEMVPE
;
A
#
# COMPACT_ATOMS: atom_id res chain seq x y z
N MET A 1 8.91 7.60 7.08
CA MET A 1 8.15 7.53 5.80
C MET A 1 7.82 8.92 5.32
N ILE A 2 8.08 9.20 4.06
CA ILE A 2 7.70 10.48 3.44
C ILE A 2 6.53 10.21 2.50
N ILE A 3 5.41 10.89 2.75
CA ILE A 3 4.20 10.74 1.93
C ILE A 3 4.11 11.93 0.98
N LYS A 4 4.07 11.63 -0.32
CA LYS A 4 3.94 12.63 -1.37
C LYS A 4 2.60 12.49 -2.06
N ILE A 5 1.79 13.54 -1.99
CA ILE A 5 0.49 13.58 -2.65
C ILE A 5 0.60 14.42 -3.91
N ASN A 6 0.14 13.85 -5.02
CA ASN A 6 0.06 14.54 -6.30
C ASN A 6 -1.40 14.92 -6.58
N SER A 7 -1.75 16.19 -6.34
CA SER A 7 -3.11 16.69 -6.53
C SER A 7 -3.53 16.74 -8.00
N ARG A 8 -2.56 16.66 -8.94
CA ARG A 8 -2.84 16.67 -10.38
C ARG A 8 -3.02 15.28 -10.96
N SER A 9 -2.72 14.23 -10.18
CA SER A 9 -2.93 12.86 -10.61
C SER A 9 -4.41 12.54 -10.72
N GLU A 10 -4.79 11.69 -11.67
CA GLU A 10 -6.15 11.18 -11.77
C GLU A 10 -6.51 10.23 -10.63
N MET A 11 -5.50 9.67 -9.98
CA MET A 11 -5.73 8.80 -8.83
C MET A 11 -6.23 9.60 -7.64
N PRO A 12 -7.36 9.22 -7.03
CA PRO A 12 -7.87 9.90 -5.84
C PRO A 12 -6.83 9.97 -4.72
N ILE A 13 -6.82 11.06 -3.98
CA ILE A 13 -5.83 11.29 -2.92
C ILE A 13 -5.87 10.18 -1.87
N TYR A 14 -7.07 9.69 -1.50
CA TYR A 14 -7.15 8.63 -0.50
C TYR A 14 -6.47 7.33 -0.95
N LEU A 15 -6.51 7.02 -2.27
CA LEU A 15 -5.80 5.85 -2.81
C LEU A 15 -4.30 6.09 -2.87
N GLN A 16 -3.86 7.30 -3.20
CA GLN A 16 -2.44 7.64 -3.16
C GLN A 16 -1.88 7.45 -1.75
N LEU A 17 -2.61 7.92 -0.75
CA LEU A 17 -2.21 7.80 0.65
C LEU A 17 -2.19 6.31 1.07
N ARG A 18 -3.24 5.58 0.76
CA ARG A 18 -3.31 4.14 1.03
C ARG A 18 -2.11 3.41 0.43
N ASN A 19 -1.81 3.68 -0.85
CA ASN A 19 -0.74 3.00 -1.57
C ASN A 19 0.64 3.32 -0.98
N GLN A 20 0.86 4.56 -0.57
CA GLN A 20 2.15 4.95 0.03
C GLN A 20 2.36 4.31 1.41
N ILE A 21 1.30 4.17 2.19
CA ILE A 21 1.38 3.48 3.48
C ILE A 21 1.69 1.99 3.27
N VAL A 22 1.02 1.33 2.32
CA VAL A 22 1.30 -0.07 2.00
C VAL A 22 2.75 -0.25 1.53
N LYS A 23 3.23 0.63 0.66
CA LYS A 23 4.63 0.60 0.21
C LYS A 23 5.59 0.80 1.38
N GLY A 24 5.28 1.71 2.29
CA GLY A 24 6.10 1.96 3.49
C GLY A 24 6.19 0.73 4.38
N ILE A 25 5.10 0.01 4.53
CA ILE A 25 5.08 -1.24 5.31
C ILE A 25 5.92 -2.31 4.60
N GLY A 26 5.73 -2.48 3.30
CA GLY A 26 6.48 -3.46 2.52
C GLY A 26 7.98 -3.20 2.50
N LYS A 27 8.38 -1.93 2.44
CA LYS A 27 9.80 -1.54 2.45
C LYS A 27 10.43 -1.58 3.85
N GLY A 28 9.63 -1.83 4.89
CA GLY A 28 10.14 -1.83 6.26
C GLY A 28 10.28 -0.44 6.89
N GLU A 29 9.82 0.60 6.21
CA GLU A 29 9.83 1.97 6.75
C GLU A 29 8.80 2.16 7.85
N LEU A 30 7.70 1.39 7.80
CA LEU A 30 6.67 1.33 8.82
C LEU A 30 6.66 -0.07 9.40
N GLU A 31 7.00 -0.19 10.67
CA GLU A 31 7.09 -1.49 11.33
C GLU A 31 5.76 -1.91 11.93
N GLN A 32 5.56 -3.22 12.06
CA GLN A 32 4.40 -3.77 12.74
C GLN A 32 4.34 -3.26 14.17
N GLY A 33 3.17 -2.80 14.60
CA GLY A 33 2.98 -2.19 15.92
C GLY A 33 3.24 -0.71 15.97
N GLU A 34 3.78 -0.12 14.90
CA GLU A 34 4.03 1.32 14.86
C GLU A 34 2.71 2.09 14.82
N ILE A 35 2.65 3.18 15.60
CA ILE A 35 1.46 4.03 15.68
C ILE A 35 1.52 5.05 14.55
N LEU A 36 0.46 5.09 13.73
CA LEU A 36 0.35 6.09 12.68
C LEU A 36 -0.12 7.44 13.26
N PRO A 37 0.20 8.56 12.58
CA PRO A 37 -0.40 9.84 12.96
C PRO A 37 -1.93 9.73 12.97
N THR A 38 -2.57 10.54 13.82
CA THR A 38 -4.03 10.61 13.82
C THR A 38 -4.52 11.14 12.46
N VAL A 39 -5.80 10.91 12.16
CA VAL A 39 -6.41 11.44 10.94
C VAL A 39 -6.21 12.96 10.84
N ARG A 40 -6.39 13.67 11.93
CA ARG A 40 -6.22 15.13 11.96
C ARG A 40 -4.78 15.56 11.73
N GLN A 41 -3.83 14.87 12.36
CA GLN A 41 -2.41 15.16 12.18
C GLN A 41 -1.96 14.91 10.75
N MET A 42 -2.35 13.77 10.20
CA MET A 42 -2.01 13.41 8.82
C MET A 42 -2.61 14.42 7.84
N ALA A 43 -3.88 14.78 8.03
CA ALA A 43 -4.56 15.75 7.18
C ALA A 43 -3.88 17.12 7.22
N ALA A 44 -3.50 17.58 8.42
CA ALA A 44 -2.78 18.84 8.59
C ALA A 44 -1.40 18.80 7.93
N ASP A 45 -0.65 17.72 8.14
CA ASP A 45 0.69 17.55 7.59
C ASP A 45 0.69 17.50 6.06
N LEU A 46 -0.33 16.88 5.47
CA LEU A 46 -0.43 16.74 4.02
C LEU A 46 -1.19 17.90 3.34
N GLY A 47 -1.85 18.74 4.12
CA GLY A 47 -2.68 19.81 3.58
C GLY A 47 -3.91 19.28 2.84
N VAL A 48 -4.51 18.19 3.32
CA VAL A 48 -5.69 17.58 2.71
C VAL A 48 -6.84 17.51 3.69
N ASN A 49 -8.03 17.19 3.18
CA ASN A 49 -9.24 17.07 3.98
C ASN A 49 -9.14 15.85 4.92
N ALA A 50 -9.57 16.02 6.16
CA ALA A 50 -9.59 14.95 7.15
C ALA A 50 -10.44 13.75 6.71
N MET A 51 -11.53 13.99 5.99
CA MET A 51 -12.37 12.90 5.46
C MET A 51 -11.62 12.04 4.45
N THR A 52 -10.74 12.65 3.67
CA THR A 52 -9.89 11.94 2.70
C THR A 52 -8.93 11.00 3.42
N VAL A 53 -8.28 11.49 4.49
CA VAL A 53 -7.40 10.66 5.30
C VAL A 53 -8.19 9.55 5.99
N SER A 54 -9.36 9.88 6.55
CA SER A 54 -10.23 8.90 7.19
C SER A 54 -10.60 7.77 6.22
N LYS A 55 -10.92 8.12 4.97
CA LYS A 55 -11.25 7.12 3.94
C LYS A 55 -10.08 6.19 3.65
N ALA A 56 -8.86 6.74 3.57
CA ALA A 56 -7.65 5.93 3.39
C ALA A 56 -7.43 4.98 4.55
N TYR A 57 -7.58 5.47 5.78
CA TYR A 57 -7.40 4.64 6.97
C TYR A 57 -8.46 3.55 7.08
N GLN A 58 -9.71 3.86 6.74
CA GLN A 58 -10.78 2.87 6.72
C GLN A 58 -10.49 1.75 5.72
N LEU A 59 -10.00 2.10 4.54
CA LEU A 59 -9.61 1.12 3.52
C LEU A 59 -8.47 0.23 3.99
N LEU A 60 -7.42 0.83 4.56
CA LEU A 60 -6.29 0.09 5.13
C LEU A 60 -6.74 -0.87 6.23
N LYS A 61 -7.67 -0.43 7.08
CA LYS A 61 -8.24 -1.24 8.14
C LYS A 61 -9.02 -2.42 7.57
N ALA A 62 -9.86 -2.18 6.57
CA ALA A 62 -10.64 -3.22 5.92
C ALA A 62 -9.75 -4.28 5.27
N GLU A 63 -8.60 -3.86 4.74
CA GLU A 63 -7.64 -4.75 4.09
C GLU A 63 -6.68 -5.44 5.08
N GLY A 64 -6.71 -5.06 6.35
CA GLY A 64 -5.89 -5.69 7.39
C GLY A 64 -4.49 -5.12 7.56
N PHE A 65 -4.18 -3.97 6.96
CA PHE A 65 -2.86 -3.33 7.08
C PHE A 65 -2.73 -2.46 8.32
N ILE A 66 -3.84 -2.02 8.89
CA ILE A 66 -3.86 -1.32 10.17
C ILE A 66 -5.03 -1.84 11.01
N GLU A 67 -4.91 -1.62 12.32
CA GLU A 67 -6.00 -1.88 13.27
C GLU A 67 -6.15 -0.68 14.20
N THR A 68 -7.31 -0.56 14.83
CA THR A 68 -7.57 0.51 15.78
C THR A 68 -7.43 0.00 17.20
N ASP A 69 -6.56 0.64 17.96
CA ASP A 69 -6.40 0.41 19.40
C ASP A 69 -7.00 1.61 20.14
N ARG A 70 -7.81 1.36 21.15
CA ARG A 70 -8.50 2.41 21.91
C ARG A 70 -7.56 3.41 22.57
N ARG A 71 -6.37 2.95 22.96
CA ARG A 71 -5.39 3.78 23.67
C ARG A 71 -4.37 4.41 22.75
N LYS A 72 -3.97 3.65 21.71
CA LYS A 72 -2.85 4.03 20.84
C LYS A 72 -3.29 4.64 19.52
N GLY A 73 -4.53 4.40 19.08
CA GLY A 73 -5.03 4.86 17.79
C GLY A 73 -4.82 3.83 16.69
N SER A 74 -4.42 4.28 15.52
CA SER A 74 -4.20 3.40 14.36
C SER A 74 -2.80 2.81 14.41
N ILE A 75 -2.73 1.49 14.34
CA ILE A 75 -1.48 0.73 14.49
C ILE A 75 -1.25 -0.11 13.24
N VAL A 76 -0.03 -0.10 12.75
CA VAL A 76 0.39 -0.94 11.62
C VAL A 76 0.31 -2.42 12.01
N CYS A 77 -0.35 -3.21 11.18
CA CYS A 77 -0.41 -4.66 11.36
C CYS A 77 -0.29 -5.36 10.01
N ARG A 78 -0.45 -6.65 9.99
CA ARG A 78 -0.39 -7.45 8.75
C ARG A 78 -1.72 -8.17 8.55
N PRO A 79 -2.16 -8.32 7.29
CA PRO A 79 -3.30 -9.22 7.00
C PRO A 79 -3.00 -10.62 7.50
N GLU A 80 -4.02 -11.32 7.95
CA GLU A 80 -3.87 -12.71 8.38
C GLU A 80 -3.55 -13.60 7.19
N LYS A 81 -2.44 -14.34 7.28
CA LYS A 81 -1.98 -15.24 6.21
C LYS A 81 -2.96 -16.38 5.94
N GLU A 82 -3.74 -16.75 6.95
CA GLU A 82 -4.59 -17.92 6.91
C GLU A 82 -6.02 -17.63 6.44
N ASP A 83 -6.34 -16.38 6.12
CA ASP A 83 -7.66 -16.05 5.59
C ASP A 83 -7.70 -16.36 4.08
N PRO A 84 -8.32 -17.49 3.69
CA PRO A 84 -8.33 -17.91 2.28
C PRO A 84 -9.10 -16.94 1.39
N THR A 85 -10.10 -16.22 1.94
CA THR A 85 -10.89 -15.26 1.17
C THR A 85 -10.06 -14.04 0.80
N GLN A 86 -9.32 -13.49 1.75
CA GLN A 86 -8.44 -12.35 1.49
C GLN A 86 -7.28 -12.72 0.58
N GLN A 87 -6.73 -13.90 0.76
CA GLN A 87 -5.63 -14.38 -0.08
C GLN A 87 -6.08 -14.56 -1.52
N ALA A 88 -7.26 -15.16 -1.75
CA ALA A 88 -7.81 -15.34 -3.08
C ALA A 88 -8.11 -14.00 -3.76
N ALA A 89 -8.66 -13.04 -3.02
CA ALA A 89 -8.94 -11.71 -3.55
C ALA A 89 -7.66 -10.99 -3.96
N PHE A 90 -6.61 -11.12 -3.17
CA PHE A 90 -5.32 -10.52 -3.51
C PHE A 90 -4.70 -11.17 -4.74
N GLU A 91 -4.77 -12.50 -4.86
CA GLU A 91 -4.23 -13.20 -6.03
C GLU A 91 -4.94 -12.81 -7.31
N GLU A 92 -6.26 -12.63 -7.26
CA GLU A 92 -7.04 -12.14 -8.40
C GLU A 92 -6.61 -10.74 -8.80
N LYS A 93 -6.46 -9.85 -7.83
CA LYS A 93 -5.99 -8.49 -8.06
C LYS A 93 -4.58 -8.49 -8.66
N LEU A 94 -3.69 -9.30 -8.10
CA LEU A 94 -2.31 -9.42 -8.57
C LEU A 94 -2.28 -9.88 -10.04
N GLU A 95 -3.06 -10.90 -10.36
CA GLU A 95 -3.13 -11.43 -11.71
C GLU A 95 -3.64 -10.38 -12.71
N ASP A 96 -4.71 -9.66 -12.37
CA ASP A 96 -5.27 -8.63 -13.23
C ASP A 96 -4.27 -7.49 -13.47
N GLU A 97 -3.63 -7.00 -12.41
CA GLU A 97 -2.68 -5.90 -12.53
C GLU A 97 -1.42 -6.32 -13.30
N LEU A 98 -0.92 -7.52 -13.05
CA LEU A 98 0.22 -8.06 -13.79
C LEU A 98 -0.11 -8.29 -15.26
N GLU A 99 -1.29 -8.78 -15.57
CA GLU A 99 -1.71 -8.99 -16.96
C GLU A 99 -1.68 -7.68 -17.74
N LEU A 100 -2.23 -6.61 -17.18
CA LEU A 100 -2.24 -5.31 -17.82
C LEU A 100 -0.81 -4.78 -18.03
N LEU A 101 0.01 -4.80 -16.98
CA LEU A 101 1.39 -4.32 -17.06
C LEU A 101 2.23 -5.16 -18.01
N THR A 102 2.04 -6.47 -18.02
CA THR A 102 2.76 -7.37 -18.91
C THR A 102 2.38 -7.11 -20.36
N ALA A 103 1.10 -6.92 -20.64
CA ALA A 103 0.64 -6.58 -21.98
C ALA A 103 1.27 -5.27 -22.46
N GLU A 104 1.27 -4.24 -21.64
CA GLU A 104 1.86 -2.95 -21.98
C GLU A 104 3.37 -3.07 -22.20
N ALA A 105 4.06 -3.80 -21.35
CA ALA A 105 5.50 -4.03 -21.49
C ALA A 105 5.81 -4.71 -22.81
N LYS A 106 5.04 -5.73 -23.16
CA LYS A 106 5.25 -6.46 -24.41
C LYS A 106 5.01 -5.58 -25.64
N ILE A 107 3.96 -4.76 -25.62
CA ILE A 107 3.66 -3.82 -26.70
C ILE A 107 4.81 -2.84 -26.91
N ARG A 108 5.46 -2.41 -25.81
CA ARG A 108 6.58 -1.47 -25.85
C ARG A 108 7.92 -2.13 -26.20
N GLY A 109 7.92 -3.45 -26.45
CA GLY A 109 9.12 -4.17 -26.88
C GLY A 109 10.01 -4.70 -25.74
N MET A 110 9.52 -4.67 -24.53
CA MET A 110 10.27 -5.25 -23.40
C MET A 110 10.23 -6.78 -23.48
N ASP A 111 11.39 -7.43 -23.35
CA ASP A 111 11.42 -8.89 -23.32
C ASP A 111 11.14 -9.44 -21.91
N LYS A 112 10.89 -10.75 -21.84
CA LYS A 112 10.56 -11.42 -20.60
C LYS A 112 11.65 -11.26 -19.53
N GLY A 113 12.91 -11.39 -19.93
CA GLY A 113 14.04 -11.26 -19.01
C GLY A 113 14.10 -9.90 -18.36
N GLN A 114 13.93 -8.84 -19.16
CA GLN A 114 13.89 -7.47 -18.66
C GLN A 114 12.72 -7.26 -17.70
N PHE A 115 11.54 -7.75 -18.04
CA PHE A 115 10.36 -7.61 -17.19
C PHE A 115 10.56 -8.30 -15.84
N ILE A 116 11.05 -9.54 -15.85
CA ILE A 116 11.30 -10.29 -14.63
C ILE A 116 12.38 -9.62 -13.78
N GLN A 117 13.39 -9.04 -14.41
CA GLN A 117 14.44 -8.31 -13.71
C GLN A 117 13.89 -7.10 -12.94
N PHE A 118 12.95 -6.36 -13.52
CA PHE A 118 12.26 -5.29 -12.80
C PHE A 118 11.50 -5.82 -11.60
N CYS A 119 10.75 -6.90 -11.77
CA CYS A 119 10.00 -7.52 -10.67
C CYS A 119 10.93 -7.97 -9.54
N GLN A 120 12.03 -8.62 -9.89
CA GLN A 120 13.01 -9.11 -8.93
C GLN A 120 13.65 -7.96 -8.15
N HIS A 121 14.06 -6.90 -8.84
CA HIS A 121 14.65 -5.72 -8.23
C HIS A 121 13.69 -5.05 -7.24
N ILE A 122 12.43 -4.87 -7.64
CA ILE A 122 11.41 -4.28 -6.78
C ILE A 122 11.18 -5.16 -5.54
N PHE A 123 11.09 -6.47 -5.74
CA PHE A 123 10.87 -7.41 -4.64
C PHE A 123 12.02 -7.36 -3.63
N GLU A 124 13.25 -7.23 -4.10
CA GLU A 124 14.44 -7.12 -3.25
C GLU A 124 14.48 -5.83 -2.44
N GLU A 125 13.85 -4.75 -2.94
CA GLU A 125 13.72 -3.49 -2.19
C GLU A 125 12.75 -3.58 -1.02
N MET A 126 11.92 -4.60 -0.98
CA MET A 126 10.97 -4.80 0.10
C MET A 126 11.67 -5.44 1.28
N GLU A 127 11.96 -4.63 2.30
CA GLU A 127 12.76 -5.01 3.45
C GLU A 127 11.91 -5.25 4.70
N MET A 128 10.67 -5.67 4.50
CA MET A 128 9.76 -5.96 5.60
C MET A 128 10.32 -7.09 6.47
N VAL A 129 10.32 -6.88 7.79
CA VAL A 129 10.79 -7.89 8.73
C VAL A 129 9.84 -9.09 8.71
N PRO A 130 10.34 -10.31 8.46
CA PRO A 130 9.49 -11.51 8.47
C PRO A 130 8.96 -11.79 9.88
N GLU A 131 7.79 -12.42 9.92
CA GLU A 131 7.21 -12.85 11.19
C GLU A 131 8.01 -13.98 11.84
#